data_5a49e4523b3a78caff826d9dc9620431
#
_entry.id   5a49e4523b3a78caff826d9dc9620431
#
_cell.length_a   1.000
_cell.length_b   1.000
_cell.length_c   1.000
_cell.angle_alpha   90.00
_cell.angle_beta   90.00
_cell.angle_gamma   90.00
#
_symmetry.space_group_name_H-M   'P 1'
#
loop_
_entity.id
_entity.type
_entity.pdbx_description
1 polymer ?
#
loop_
_entity_poly.entity_id
_entity_poly.type
_entity_poly.pdbx_seq_one_letter_code
_entity_poly.pdbx_strand_id
1 'polypeptide(L)' 'MNTFHDAFLDARRRIEAGADPEQVVPVLLKLAEAEDEIVLAQELYADETGDDDEEPDG' A
#
# COMPACT_ATOMS: atom_id res chain seq x y z
N MET A 1 -7.55 -19.30 0.29
CA MET A 1 -6.37 -18.54 0.03
C MET A 1 -6.73 -17.16 -0.44
N ASN A 2 -6.08 -16.15 0.09
CA ASN A 2 -6.45 -14.80 -0.26
C ASN A 2 -5.38 -14.19 -1.12
N THR A 3 -5.65 -14.09 -2.40
CA THR A 3 -4.67 -13.59 -3.36
C THR A 3 -4.25 -12.16 -3.03
N PHE A 4 -5.21 -11.32 -2.61
CA PHE A 4 -4.87 -9.96 -2.28
C PHE A 4 -3.94 -9.92 -1.06
N HIS A 5 -4.21 -10.74 -0.07
CA HIS A 5 -3.40 -10.74 1.14
C HIS A 5 -1.95 -11.12 0.82
N ASP A 6 -1.78 -12.13 -0.01
CA ASP A 6 -0.44 -12.55 -0.41
C ASP A 6 0.25 -11.43 -1.17
N ALA A 7 -0.46 -10.78 -2.08
CA ALA A 7 0.10 -9.69 -2.86
C ALA A 7 0.43 -8.50 -1.97
N PHE A 8 -0.40 -8.26 -0.95
CA PHE A 8 -0.18 -7.16 -0.03
C PHE A 8 1.12 -7.34 0.74
N LEU A 9 1.33 -8.55 1.26
CA LEU A 9 2.55 -8.82 2.01
C LEU A 9 3.78 -8.73 1.09
N ASP A 10 3.65 -9.22 -0.12
CA ASP A 10 4.74 -9.15 -1.08
C ASP A 10 5.05 -7.69 -1.42
N ALA A 11 4.01 -6.89 -1.59
CA ALA A 11 4.20 -5.48 -1.91
C ALA A 11 4.92 -4.75 -0.79
N ARG A 12 4.54 -5.03 0.45
CA ARG A 12 5.23 -4.40 1.57
C ARG A 12 6.71 -4.76 1.58
N ARG A 13 7.02 -6.01 1.32
CA ARG A 13 8.41 -6.44 1.31
C ARG A 13 9.19 -5.75 0.19
N ARG A 14 8.57 -5.60 -0.98
CA ARG A 14 9.22 -4.94 -2.09
C ARG A 14 9.50 -3.48 -1.78
N ILE A 15 8.52 -2.80 -1.18
CA ILE A 15 8.70 -1.40 -0.83
C ILE A 15 9.80 -1.26 0.21
N GLU A 16 9.84 -2.14 1.20
CA GLU A 16 10.88 -2.08 2.20
C GLU A 16 12.25 -2.33 1.58
N ALA A 17 12.27 -3.07 0.49
CA ALA A 17 13.52 -3.34 -0.21
C ALA A 17 13.90 -2.23 -1.19
N GLY A 18 13.07 -1.21 -1.32
CA GLY A 18 13.40 -0.08 -2.18
C GLY A 18 12.48 0.12 -3.36
N ALA A 19 11.45 -0.70 -3.52
CA ALA A 19 10.54 -0.52 -4.64
C ALA A 19 9.69 0.73 -4.46
N ASP A 20 9.26 1.28 -5.57
CA ASP A 20 8.48 2.50 -5.56
C ASP A 20 7.03 2.19 -5.20
N PRO A 21 6.49 2.75 -4.12
CA PRO A 21 5.09 2.49 -3.77
C PRO A 21 4.13 2.89 -4.88
N GLU A 22 4.47 3.91 -5.66
CA GLU A 22 3.59 4.33 -6.75
C GLU A 22 3.51 3.27 -7.84
N GLN A 23 4.47 2.36 -7.89
CA GLN A 23 4.43 1.29 -8.86
C GLN A 23 3.79 0.04 -8.28
N VAL A 24 3.96 -0.18 -6.99
CA VAL A 24 3.52 -1.40 -6.35
C VAL A 24 2.05 -1.33 -5.93
N VAL A 25 1.64 -0.21 -5.36
CA VAL A 25 0.28 -0.09 -4.81
C VAL A 25 -0.80 -0.20 -5.88
N PRO A 26 -0.66 0.38 -7.07
CA PRO A 26 -1.70 0.22 -8.09
C PRO A 26 -2.00 -1.25 -8.43
N VAL A 27 -1.00 -2.11 -8.33
CA VAL A 27 -1.21 -3.53 -8.56
C VAL A 27 -2.13 -4.11 -7.50
N LEU A 28 -1.92 -3.68 -6.24
CA LEU A 28 -2.80 -4.12 -5.17
C LEU A 28 -4.22 -3.63 -5.38
N LEU A 29 -4.37 -2.40 -5.84
CA LEU A 29 -5.71 -1.87 -6.06
C LEU A 29 -6.43 -2.63 -7.16
N LYS A 30 -5.71 -3.13 -8.15
CA LYS A 30 -6.32 -3.95 -9.17
C LYS A 30 -6.78 -5.29 -8.64
N LEU A 31 -6.06 -5.82 -7.66
CA LEU A 31 -6.42 -7.10 -7.09
C LEU A 31 -7.48 -6.98 -6.00
N ALA A 32 -7.65 -5.78 -5.45
CA ALA A 32 -8.61 -5.59 -4.37
C ALA A 32 -10.03 -5.76 -4.90
N GLU A 33 -10.81 -6.58 -4.21
CA GLU A 33 -12.17 -6.80 -4.62
C GLU A 33 -13.16 -6.32 -3.58
N ALA A 34 -12.71 -5.99 -2.41
CA ALA A 34 -13.56 -5.50 -1.33
C ALA A 34 -13.07 -4.14 -0.87
N GLU A 35 -13.94 -3.36 -0.26
CA GLU A 35 -13.55 -2.06 0.21
C GLU A 35 -12.44 -2.14 1.25
N ASP A 36 -12.49 -3.16 2.10
CA ASP A 36 -11.45 -3.31 3.11
C ASP A 36 -10.09 -3.46 2.45
N GLU A 37 -10.04 -4.19 1.34
CA GLU A 37 -8.77 -4.39 0.65
C GLU A 37 -8.30 -3.12 0.00
N ILE A 38 -9.21 -2.34 -0.54
CA ILE A 38 -8.85 -1.05 -1.14
C ILE A 38 -8.28 -0.13 -0.08
N VAL A 39 -8.91 -0.10 1.10
CA VAL A 39 -8.43 0.74 2.18
C VAL A 39 -7.04 0.31 2.62
N LEU A 40 -6.81 -0.99 2.72
CA LEU A 40 -5.48 -1.48 3.11
C LEU A 40 -4.41 -1.04 2.12
N ALA A 41 -4.71 -1.12 0.84
CA ALA A 41 -3.74 -0.72 -0.17
C ALA A 41 -3.47 0.76 -0.09
N GLN A 42 -4.50 1.57 0.15
CA GLN A 42 -4.32 3.00 0.25
C GLN A 42 -3.53 3.37 1.50
N GLU A 43 -3.76 2.66 2.60
CA GLU A 43 -3.02 2.92 3.81
C GLU A 43 -1.55 2.55 3.64
N LEU A 44 -1.28 1.50 2.94
CA LEU A 44 0.09 1.12 2.68
C LEU A 44 0.79 2.21 1.88
N TYR A 45 0.11 2.75 0.88
CA TYR A 45 0.70 3.81 0.07
C TYR A 45 0.98 5.05 0.93
N ALA A 46 0.02 5.46 1.74
CA ALA A 46 0.20 6.64 2.58
C ALA A 46 1.32 6.43 3.59
N ASP A 47 1.39 5.23 4.15
CA ASP A 47 2.38 4.94 5.15
C ASP A 47 3.78 4.96 4.55
N GLU A 48 3.92 4.40 3.36
CA GLU A 48 5.22 4.28 2.75
C GLU A 48 5.68 5.56 2.07
N THR A 49 4.78 6.41 1.65
CA THR A 49 5.17 7.70 1.11
C THR A 49 5.48 8.68 2.22
N GLY A 50 5.11 8.38 3.41
CA GLY A 50 5.52 9.16 4.56
C GLY A 50 4.98 10.53 4.60
N ASP A 51 3.87 10.73 3.98
CA ASP A 51 3.44 12.00 3.92
C ASP A 51 2.86 12.48 5.06
N ASP A 52 3.03 12.02 5.87
CA ASP A 52 2.61 12.48 6.97
C ASP A 52 3.00 13.73 7.26
N ASP A 53 3.37 14.28 6.99
CA ASP A 53 3.68 15.28 7.38
C ASP A 53 2.97 16.28 7.57
N GLU A 54 2.54 16.25 7.70
CA GLU A 54 1.95 16.98 7.93
C GLU A 54 1.77 17.65 8.76
N GLU A 55 1.93 17.88 9.33
CA GLU A 55 1.78 18.35 10.14
C GLU A 55 1.54 19.27 10.42
N PRO A 56 1.12 19.54 10.83
CA PRO A 56 0.73 20.38 11.09
C PRO A 56 0.92 21.33 11.74
N ASP A 57 1.03 21.69 12.08
CA ASP A 57 1.20 22.41 12.66
C ASP A 57 1.13 23.18 13.03
N GLY A 58 1.15 23.13 13.03
CA GLY A 58 0.95 23.63 13.43
C GLY A 58 0.82 24.35 13.76
#